data_2d3cb0fc79d0deed256f14eb7dd1c418
#
_entry.id   2d3cb0fc79d0deed256f14eb7dd1c418
#
_cell.length_a   1.000
_cell.length_b   1.000
_cell.length_c   1.000
_cell.angle_alpha   90.00
_cell.angle_beta   90.00
_cell.angle_gamma   90.00
#
_symmetry.space_group_name_H-M   'P 1'
#
loop_
_entity.id
_entity.type
_entity.pdbx_description
1 polymer ?
#
loop_
_entity_poly.entity_id
_entity_poly.type
_entity_poly.pdbx_seq_one_letter_code
_entity_poly.pdbx_strand_id
1 'polypeptide(L)'
;QGSVFYLTELLAQIEGLERGPAGNTSLAAAFKLAQEMDEDQIIVVQETEYTGAGKHINPQLTFAKENGIEIIIGDPADEVPGKNIILPKDPSYVKTQELDLDRIRRSYIRNAINNMNVTEATQEDIEFLAKDTKSSIEFVKSILDELGVKY
;
A
#
# COMPACT_ATOMS: atom_id res chain seq x y z
N GLN A 1 -4.13 -3.72 3.61
CA GLN A 1 -5.43 -3.78 2.90
C GLN A 1 -6.58 -3.95 3.89
N GLY A 2 -6.46 -4.85 4.84
CA GLY A 2 -7.51 -5.15 5.81
C GLY A 2 -8.01 -3.94 6.61
N SER A 3 -7.12 -3.04 7.02
CA SER A 3 -7.50 -1.79 7.71
C SER A 3 -8.42 -0.90 6.88
N VAL A 4 -8.21 -0.84 5.56
CA VAL A 4 -9.05 -0.04 4.66
C VAL A 4 -10.45 -0.65 4.54
N PHE A 5 -10.54 -1.97 4.38
CA PHE A 5 -11.83 -2.68 4.37
C PHE A 5 -12.60 -2.51 5.69
N TYR A 6 -11.89 -2.66 6.81
CA TYR A 6 -12.47 -2.48 8.14
C TYR A 6 -13.06 -1.07 8.33
N LEU A 7 -12.30 -0.03 8.00
CA LEU A 7 -12.75 1.35 8.15
C LEU A 7 -13.84 1.73 7.15
N THR A 8 -13.86 1.13 5.96
CA THR A 8 -14.96 1.30 5.01
C THR A 8 -16.28 0.83 5.62
N GLU A 9 -16.28 -0.33 6.23
CA GLU A 9 -17.47 -0.87 6.90
C GLU A 9 -17.83 -0.06 8.15
N LEU A 10 -16.83 0.33 8.95
CA LEU A 10 -17.03 1.15 10.15
C LEU A 10 -17.68 2.49 9.82
N LEU A 11 -17.20 3.18 8.77
CA LEU A 11 -17.76 4.45 8.30
C LEU A 11 -19.23 4.30 7.88
N ALA A 12 -19.55 3.25 7.17
CA ALA A 12 -20.91 2.96 6.74
C ALA A 12 -21.83 2.66 7.94
N GLN A 13 -21.36 1.91 8.93
CA GLN A 13 -22.15 1.52 10.09
C GLN A 13 -22.37 2.66 11.09
N ILE A 14 -21.36 3.49 11.34
CA ILE A 14 -21.43 4.53 12.36
C ILE A 14 -22.00 5.84 11.78
N GLU A 15 -21.54 6.24 10.61
CA GLU A 15 -21.87 7.54 10.01
C GLU A 15 -22.92 7.44 8.89
N GLY A 16 -23.28 6.24 8.45
CA GLY A 16 -24.17 6.04 7.31
C GLY A 16 -23.56 6.50 5.97
N LEU A 17 -22.24 6.65 5.93
CA LEU A 17 -21.52 7.11 4.73
C LEU A 17 -20.96 5.91 3.96
N GLU A 18 -21.60 5.60 2.86
CA GLU A 18 -21.17 4.51 1.98
C GLU A 18 -20.15 5.02 0.96
N ARG A 19 -18.92 4.50 1.04
CA ARG A 19 -17.80 4.79 0.13
C ARG A 19 -17.12 3.48 -0.26
N GLY A 20 -16.40 3.49 -1.39
CA GLY A 20 -15.56 2.36 -1.79
C GLY A 20 -14.27 2.28 -0.98
N PRO A 21 -13.67 1.08 -0.82
CA PRO A 21 -12.41 0.94 -0.08
C PRO A 21 -11.26 1.75 -0.67
N ALA A 22 -11.22 1.96 -1.99
CA ALA A 22 -10.19 2.77 -2.62
C ALA A 22 -10.24 4.24 -2.15
N GLY A 23 -11.44 4.83 -2.06
CA GLY A 23 -11.65 6.18 -1.51
C GLY A 23 -11.27 6.29 -0.05
N ASN A 24 -11.52 5.25 0.73
CA ASN A 24 -11.24 5.20 2.16
C ASN A 24 -9.76 4.95 2.53
N THR A 25 -8.85 4.95 1.57
CA THR A 25 -7.40 4.85 1.85
C THR A 25 -6.92 6.07 2.64
N SER A 26 -7.40 7.27 2.30
CA SER A 26 -7.12 8.49 3.04
C SER A 26 -7.75 8.49 4.43
N LEU A 27 -8.95 7.93 4.58
CA LEU A 27 -9.59 7.75 5.88
C LEU A 27 -8.76 6.84 6.80
N ALA A 28 -8.17 5.78 6.27
CA ALA A 28 -7.35 4.88 7.08
C ALA A 28 -6.11 5.59 7.68
N ALA A 29 -5.48 6.46 6.90
CA ALA A 29 -4.38 7.29 7.40
C ALA A 29 -4.85 8.32 8.42
N ALA A 30 -5.95 9.02 8.13
CA ALA A 30 -6.53 10.01 9.03
C ALA A 30 -7.00 9.39 10.36
N PHE A 31 -7.61 8.22 10.31
CA PHE A 31 -8.06 7.49 11.50
C PHE A 31 -6.90 7.16 12.45
N LYS A 32 -5.75 6.75 11.89
CA LYS A 32 -4.55 6.51 12.71
C LYS A 32 -4.01 7.82 13.30
N LEU A 33 -3.94 8.89 12.52
CA LEU A 33 -3.51 10.20 13.01
C LEU A 33 -4.43 10.71 14.13
N ALA A 34 -5.74 10.56 13.98
CA ALA A 34 -6.72 10.97 14.98
C ALA A 34 -6.51 10.29 16.35
N GLN A 35 -6.00 9.06 16.38
CA GLN A 35 -5.68 8.38 17.64
C GLN A 35 -4.53 9.02 18.42
N GLU A 36 -3.73 9.87 17.77
CA GLU A 36 -2.56 10.55 18.33
C GLU A 36 -2.79 12.05 18.53
N MET A 37 -3.97 12.56 18.15
CA MET A 37 -4.33 13.98 18.21
C MET A 37 -5.14 14.31 19.48
N ASP A 38 -5.11 15.58 19.87
CA ASP A 38 -5.96 16.11 20.92
C ASP A 38 -7.41 16.26 20.44
N GLU A 39 -8.37 16.26 21.37
CA GLU A 39 -9.81 16.26 21.07
C GLU A 39 -10.32 17.51 20.34
N ASP A 40 -9.59 18.62 20.43
CA ASP A 40 -9.92 19.89 19.76
C ASP A 40 -9.31 20.03 18.36
N GLN A 41 -8.49 19.07 17.93
CA GLN A 41 -7.86 19.06 16.61
C GLN A 41 -8.79 18.44 15.56
N ILE A 42 -8.71 18.97 14.34
CA ILE A 42 -9.60 18.58 13.24
C ILE A 42 -8.76 18.05 12.07
N ILE A 43 -9.16 16.89 11.53
CA ILE A 43 -8.61 16.36 10.27
C ILE A 43 -9.67 16.50 9.19
N VAL A 44 -9.29 17.09 8.07
CA VAL A 44 -10.10 17.09 6.85
C VAL A 44 -9.66 15.96 5.96
N VAL A 45 -10.57 15.02 5.70
CA VAL A 45 -10.32 13.86 4.83
C VAL A 45 -11.00 14.08 3.48
N GLN A 46 -10.21 14.03 2.40
CA GLN A 46 -10.75 14.05 1.06
C GLN A 46 -11.08 12.63 0.61
N GLU A 47 -12.36 12.34 0.49
CA GLU A 47 -12.85 11.11 -0.12
C GLU A 47 -12.92 11.28 -1.64
N THR A 48 -12.25 10.40 -2.38
CA THR A 48 -12.08 10.56 -3.84
C THR A 48 -13.03 9.73 -4.67
N GLU A 49 -13.70 8.75 -4.08
CA GLU A 49 -14.51 7.80 -4.84
C GLU A 49 -15.94 7.71 -4.27
N TYR A 50 -16.90 8.02 -5.14
CA TYR A 50 -18.27 7.57 -4.98
C TYR A 50 -18.68 6.82 -6.23
N THR A 51 -18.39 5.53 -6.27
CA THR A 51 -18.95 4.67 -7.30
C THR A 51 -20.09 3.86 -6.68
N GLY A 52 -21.31 4.06 -7.12
CA GLY A 52 -22.49 3.35 -6.61
C GLY A 52 -22.38 1.81 -6.63
N ALA A 53 -21.38 1.26 -7.33
CA ALA A 53 -21.16 -0.17 -7.50
C ALA A 53 -20.08 -0.78 -6.56
N GLY A 54 -19.17 0.00 -6.01
CA GLY A 54 -17.99 -0.51 -5.27
C GLY A 54 -18.01 -0.30 -3.76
N LYS A 55 -19.15 0.11 -3.22
CA LYS A 55 -19.28 0.53 -1.82
C LYS A 55 -19.29 -0.59 -0.78
N HIS A 56 -19.61 -1.79 -1.17
CA HIS A 56 -19.66 -2.92 -0.24
C HIS A 56 -18.37 -3.73 -0.29
N ILE A 57 -17.83 -4.04 0.89
CA ILE A 57 -16.62 -4.85 1.01
C ILE A 57 -16.85 -6.34 0.72
N ASN A 58 -18.07 -6.84 0.98
CA ASN A 58 -18.39 -8.27 0.86
C ASN A 58 -18.12 -8.85 -0.54
N PRO A 59 -18.55 -8.23 -1.65
CA PRO A 59 -18.23 -8.74 -2.99
C PRO A 59 -16.72 -8.80 -3.26
N GLN A 60 -15.96 -7.82 -2.78
CA GLN A 60 -14.51 -7.77 -2.96
C GLN A 60 -13.80 -8.83 -2.14
N LEU A 61 -14.21 -9.05 -0.89
CA LEU A 61 -13.69 -10.12 -0.05
C LEU A 61 -14.06 -11.51 -0.57
N THR A 62 -15.26 -11.68 -1.12
CA THR A 62 -15.68 -12.93 -1.78
C THR A 62 -14.80 -13.21 -2.99
N PHE A 63 -14.61 -12.20 -3.87
CA PHE A 63 -13.71 -12.34 -5.01
C PHE A 63 -12.27 -12.69 -4.59
N ALA A 64 -11.77 -12.08 -3.53
CA ALA A 64 -10.45 -12.39 -2.99
C ALA A 64 -10.35 -13.86 -2.56
N LYS A 65 -11.35 -14.37 -1.82
CA LYS A 65 -11.41 -15.79 -1.40
C LYS A 65 -11.45 -16.75 -2.59
N GLU A 66 -12.25 -16.45 -3.61
CA GLU A 66 -12.35 -17.26 -4.82
C GLU A 66 -11.03 -17.31 -5.61
N ASN A 67 -10.18 -16.32 -5.44
CA ASN A 67 -8.84 -16.26 -6.03
C ASN A 67 -7.72 -16.69 -5.06
N GLY A 68 -8.05 -17.42 -4.00
CA GLY A 68 -7.07 -18.03 -3.10
C GLY A 68 -6.47 -17.09 -2.07
N ILE A 69 -7.05 -15.90 -1.86
CA ILE A 69 -6.62 -14.96 -0.82
C ILE A 69 -7.40 -15.29 0.47
N GLU A 70 -6.69 -15.61 1.52
CA GLU A 70 -7.27 -15.89 2.82
C GLU A 70 -7.75 -14.61 3.51
N ILE A 71 -8.96 -14.63 4.09
CA ILE A 71 -9.50 -13.51 4.86
C ILE A 71 -9.49 -13.88 6.34
N ILE A 72 -8.72 -13.15 7.13
CA ILE A 72 -8.48 -13.44 8.55
C ILE A 72 -8.88 -12.21 9.38
N ILE A 73 -9.28 -12.42 10.62
CA ILE A 73 -9.42 -11.35 11.62
C ILE A 73 -8.19 -11.41 12.53
N GLY A 74 -7.43 -10.31 12.61
CA GLY A 74 -6.18 -10.31 13.33
C GLY A 74 -5.50 -8.93 13.41
N ASP A 75 -4.17 -8.95 13.47
CA ASP A 75 -3.35 -7.74 13.35
C ASP A 75 -2.95 -7.53 11.88
N PRO A 76 -3.35 -6.43 11.24
CA PRO A 76 -2.97 -6.14 9.86
C PRO A 76 -1.45 -6.02 9.62
N ALA A 77 -0.65 -5.88 10.67
CA ALA A 77 0.81 -5.91 10.56
C ALA A 77 1.35 -7.26 10.04
N ASP A 78 0.60 -8.33 10.25
CA ASP A 78 0.95 -9.69 9.80
C ASP A 78 0.45 -9.98 8.36
N GLU A 79 -0.16 -8.99 7.69
CA GLU A 79 -0.69 -9.14 6.34
C GLU A 79 0.42 -9.38 5.31
N VAL A 80 0.26 -10.44 4.51
CA VAL A 80 1.17 -10.78 3.43
C VAL A 80 0.48 -10.53 2.09
N PRO A 81 0.92 -9.52 1.31
CA PRO A 81 0.32 -9.21 0.02
C PRO A 81 0.24 -10.44 -0.90
N GLY A 82 -0.92 -10.65 -1.50
CA GLY A 82 -1.18 -11.77 -2.39
C GLY A 82 -1.46 -13.11 -1.71
N LYS A 83 -1.40 -13.20 -0.38
CA LYS A 83 -1.72 -14.41 0.39
C LYS A 83 -2.93 -14.26 1.29
N ASN A 84 -2.99 -13.15 2.03
CA ASN A 84 -4.09 -12.91 2.95
C ASN A 84 -4.48 -11.44 2.99
N ILE A 85 -5.68 -11.17 3.48
CA ILE A 85 -6.16 -9.87 3.91
C ILE A 85 -6.55 -10.03 5.37
N ILE A 86 -5.96 -9.23 6.27
CA ILE A 86 -6.21 -9.31 7.71
C ILE A 86 -7.05 -8.12 8.14
N LEU A 87 -8.31 -8.41 8.48
CA LEU A 87 -9.22 -7.41 9.03
C LEU A 87 -8.87 -7.14 10.50
N PRO A 88 -8.72 -5.87 10.92
CA PRO A 88 -8.53 -5.53 12.33
C PRO A 88 -9.59 -6.15 13.25
N LYS A 89 -9.19 -6.58 14.42
CA LYS A 89 -10.12 -7.05 15.48
C LYS A 89 -10.97 -5.91 16.04
N ASP A 90 -10.35 -4.74 16.15
CA ASP A 90 -10.94 -3.51 16.68
C ASP A 90 -10.16 -2.28 16.17
N PRO A 91 -10.63 -1.05 16.41
CA PRO A 91 -9.99 0.18 15.94
C PRO A 91 -8.51 0.36 16.33
N SER A 92 -8.08 -0.17 17.48
CA SER A 92 -6.70 -0.01 17.96
C SER A 92 -5.66 -0.75 17.09
N TYR A 93 -6.12 -1.70 16.27
CA TYR A 93 -5.30 -2.42 15.30
C TYR A 93 -5.10 -1.68 13.98
N VAL A 94 -5.75 -0.53 13.79
CA VAL A 94 -5.48 0.36 12.66
C VAL A 94 -4.23 1.17 12.99
N LYS A 95 -3.09 0.75 12.44
CA LYS A 95 -1.78 1.33 12.70
C LYS A 95 -1.12 1.79 11.40
N THR A 96 -0.29 2.82 11.49
CA THR A 96 0.64 3.15 10.40
C THR A 96 1.84 2.21 10.46
N GLN A 97 2.36 1.86 9.30
CA GLN A 97 3.64 1.18 9.16
C GLN A 97 4.61 2.13 8.48
N GLU A 98 5.84 2.16 8.93
CA GLU A 98 6.88 2.88 8.24
C GLU A 98 7.11 2.25 6.86
N LEU A 99 7.14 3.10 5.83
CA LEU A 99 7.32 2.65 4.48
C LEU A 99 8.80 2.39 4.20
N ASP A 100 9.16 1.15 3.90
CA ASP A 100 10.50 0.80 3.42
C ASP A 100 10.68 1.28 1.97
N LEU A 101 11.14 2.53 1.85
CA LEU A 101 11.37 3.16 0.55
C LEU A 101 12.46 2.45 -0.25
N ASP A 102 13.47 1.88 0.40
CA ASP A 102 14.55 1.20 -0.30
C ASP A 102 14.08 -0.12 -0.91
N ARG A 103 13.18 -0.82 -0.25
CA ARG A 103 12.50 -1.99 -0.82
C ARG A 103 11.70 -1.63 -2.09
N ILE A 104 10.99 -0.50 -2.07
CA ILE A 104 10.21 -0.03 -3.22
C ILE A 104 11.15 0.37 -4.37
N ARG A 105 12.19 1.16 -4.09
CA ARG A 105 13.20 1.57 -5.06
C ARG A 105 13.89 0.36 -5.70
N ARG A 106 14.30 -0.60 -4.87
CA ARG A 106 14.91 -1.85 -5.31
C ARG A 106 13.98 -2.65 -6.23
N SER A 107 12.71 -2.78 -5.87
CA SER A 107 11.70 -3.45 -6.69
C SER A 107 11.51 -2.75 -8.03
N TYR A 108 11.47 -1.43 -8.05
CA TYR A 108 11.34 -0.63 -9.27
C TYR A 108 12.52 -0.86 -10.22
N ILE A 109 13.76 -0.74 -9.72
CA ILE A 109 14.97 -0.92 -10.53
C ILE A 109 15.03 -2.34 -11.10
N ARG A 110 14.78 -3.37 -10.28
CA ARG A 110 14.72 -4.77 -10.75
C ARG A 110 13.70 -4.97 -11.86
N ASN A 111 12.51 -4.41 -11.71
CA ASN A 111 11.47 -4.51 -12.73
C ASN A 111 11.85 -3.80 -14.02
N ALA A 112 12.45 -2.61 -13.95
CA ALA A 112 12.93 -1.88 -15.12
C ALA A 112 13.98 -2.71 -15.89
N ILE A 113 14.99 -3.23 -15.20
CA ILE A 113 16.06 -4.05 -15.79
C ILE A 113 15.50 -5.34 -16.41
N ASN A 114 14.66 -6.06 -15.69
CA ASN A 114 14.10 -7.34 -16.15
C ASN A 114 13.15 -7.17 -17.34
N ASN A 115 12.27 -6.17 -17.30
CA ASN A 115 11.29 -5.94 -18.37
C ASN A 115 11.95 -5.49 -19.67
N MET A 116 13.09 -4.81 -19.61
CA MET A 116 13.85 -4.35 -20.76
C MET A 116 14.95 -5.35 -21.18
N ASN A 117 15.12 -6.46 -20.43
CA ASN A 117 16.17 -7.46 -20.66
C ASN A 117 17.58 -6.83 -20.73
N VAL A 118 17.86 -5.89 -19.83
CA VAL A 118 19.14 -5.16 -19.82
C VAL A 118 20.24 -6.07 -19.27
N THR A 119 21.30 -6.29 -20.07
CA THR A 119 22.50 -7.06 -19.67
C THR A 119 23.70 -6.16 -19.41
N GLU A 120 23.67 -4.93 -19.90
CA GLU A 120 24.70 -3.91 -19.72
C GLU A 120 24.01 -2.55 -19.60
N ALA A 121 24.30 -1.81 -18.53
CA ALA A 121 23.75 -0.48 -18.25
C ALA A 121 24.83 0.58 -18.52
N THR A 122 24.44 1.66 -19.16
CA THR A 122 25.34 2.82 -19.38
C THR A 122 25.37 3.70 -18.12
N GLN A 123 26.35 4.60 -18.05
CA GLN A 123 26.39 5.61 -16.98
C GLN A 123 25.12 6.48 -16.99
N GLU A 124 24.58 6.79 -18.16
CA GLU A 124 23.35 7.55 -18.32
C GLU A 124 22.13 6.82 -17.75
N ASP A 125 22.04 5.51 -17.96
CA ASP A 125 20.98 4.65 -17.39
C ASP A 125 21.04 4.65 -15.86
N ILE A 126 22.23 4.56 -15.29
CA ILE A 126 22.44 4.57 -13.84
C ILE A 126 22.01 5.91 -13.25
N GLU A 127 22.41 7.02 -13.86
CA GLU A 127 22.04 8.37 -13.43
C GLU A 127 20.53 8.59 -13.56
N PHE A 128 19.92 8.11 -14.64
CA PHE A 128 18.46 8.15 -14.82
C PHE A 128 17.75 7.39 -13.70
N LEU A 129 18.14 6.15 -13.44
CA LEU A 129 17.54 5.32 -12.38
C LEU A 129 17.72 5.94 -10.99
N ALA A 130 18.89 6.49 -10.70
CA ALA A 130 19.17 7.16 -9.43
C ALA A 130 18.26 8.40 -9.24
N LYS A 131 18.12 9.20 -10.28
CA LYS A 131 17.26 10.39 -10.28
C LYS A 131 15.77 10.02 -10.15
N ASP A 132 15.32 9.06 -10.93
CA ASP A 132 13.92 8.64 -10.98
C ASP A 132 13.47 8.00 -9.65
N THR A 133 14.32 7.18 -9.05
CA THR A 133 14.05 6.56 -7.75
C THR A 133 14.39 7.44 -6.55
N LYS A 134 14.97 8.62 -6.76
CA LYS A 134 15.50 9.49 -5.70
C LYS A 134 16.44 8.72 -4.76
N SER A 135 17.35 7.94 -5.34
CA SER A 135 18.38 7.17 -4.63
C SER A 135 19.79 7.61 -5.07
N SER A 136 20.82 7.06 -4.41
CA SER A 136 22.19 7.31 -4.83
C SER A 136 22.60 6.41 -6.02
N ILE A 137 23.64 6.84 -6.73
CA ILE A 137 24.27 6.03 -7.80
C ILE A 137 24.79 4.71 -7.25
N GLU A 138 25.38 4.72 -6.04
CA GLU A 138 25.89 3.54 -5.35
C GLU A 138 24.77 2.54 -5.05
N PHE A 139 23.60 3.04 -4.66
CA PHE A 139 22.42 2.20 -4.43
C PHE A 139 21.96 1.50 -5.72
N VAL A 140 21.89 2.23 -6.84
CA VAL A 140 21.57 1.63 -8.14
C VAL A 140 22.60 0.58 -8.54
N LYS A 141 23.89 0.91 -8.45
CA LYS A 141 24.99 -0.02 -8.77
C LYS A 141 24.94 -1.30 -7.94
N SER A 142 24.62 -1.19 -6.64
CA SER A 142 24.48 -2.38 -5.79
C SER A 142 23.39 -3.33 -6.26
N ILE A 143 22.32 -2.80 -6.87
CA ILE A 143 21.22 -3.61 -7.41
C ILE A 143 21.62 -4.22 -8.76
N LEU A 144 22.33 -3.48 -9.60
CA LEU A 144 22.88 -4.00 -10.86
C LEU A 144 23.85 -5.17 -10.62
N ASP A 145 24.73 -5.05 -9.61
CA ASP A 145 25.63 -6.12 -9.18
C ASP A 145 24.85 -7.37 -8.74
N GLU A 146 23.79 -7.21 -7.93
CA GLU A 146 22.91 -8.31 -7.51
C GLU A 146 22.23 -9.02 -8.71
N LEU A 147 21.94 -8.27 -9.76
CA LEU A 147 21.30 -8.79 -10.98
C LEU A 147 22.30 -9.32 -12.02
N GLY A 148 23.60 -9.12 -11.79
CA GLY A 148 24.64 -9.52 -12.73
C GLY A 148 24.69 -8.66 -14.00
N VAL A 149 24.18 -7.42 -13.93
CA VAL A 149 24.20 -6.46 -15.04
C VAL A 149 25.53 -5.72 -15.03
N LYS A 150 26.20 -5.69 -16.17
CA LYS A 150 27.46 -4.93 -16.35
C LYS A 150 27.20 -3.43 -16.47
N TYR A 151 28.17 -2.60 -16.05
CA TYR A 151 28.12 -1.15 -16.20
C TYR A 151 29.52 -0.54 -16.20
#